data_f004edc27d1991c4b4f099f9640889e3
#
_entry.id   f004edc27d1991c4b4f099f9640889e3
#
_cell.length_a   1.000
_cell.length_b   1.000
_cell.length_c   1.000
_cell.angle_alpha   90.00
_cell.angle_beta   90.00
_cell.angle_gamma   90.00
#
_symmetry.space_group_name_H-M   'P 1'
#
loop_
_entity.id
_entity.type
_entity.pdbx_description
1 polymer ?
#
loop_
_entity_poly.entity_id
_entity_poly.type
_entity_poly.pdbx_seq_one_letter_code
_entity_poly.pdbx_strand_id
1 'polypeptide(L)'
;MTRTHIPEAVLTAAHDRARARAERDWALADRLRSEIEAAGWTIVDRGTDFALSPSAPPDVDEGARVRYGASRNVPARFEEPVTGLATVVLVATDWPEDLERALAGLRSHAPAATSVVVVADGPSEQQGVALEALGVGEGDEALRVEIVWTSERLGHAAATNIGIRRAEGPVVILLDTSLEPTGDFVTPLVRALDDEALAVVGGWGITSTDLRTFEDAPAGEVDAIEGYVQAFRRTDAAAYGPLDERFRFYRNLDIWWSLVLRDGAEDNEVPRRAVRIDGMPLVRHEHRGWTSLPDEERDRQSKRNFYRIIDRFGSRRDLLVANRPESA
;
A
#
# COMPACT_ATOMS: atom_id res chain seq x y z
N MET A 1 11.63 26.22 15.20
CA MET A 1 12.18 24.91 14.80
C MET A 1 12.46 24.14 16.08
N THR A 2 11.63 23.19 16.44
CA THR A 2 11.84 22.32 17.61
C THR A 2 13.03 21.40 17.28
N ARG A 3 14.08 21.44 18.07
CA ARG A 3 15.21 20.51 17.92
C ARG A 3 14.72 19.11 18.26
N THR A 4 14.69 18.22 17.28
CA THR A 4 14.38 16.81 17.51
C THR A 4 15.45 16.22 18.45
N HIS A 5 15.03 15.72 19.59
CA HIS A 5 15.94 15.09 20.55
C HIS A 5 16.39 13.73 20.00
N ILE A 6 17.69 13.57 19.78
CA ILE A 6 18.26 12.29 19.34
C ILE A 6 18.38 11.38 20.56
N PRO A 7 17.80 10.16 20.55
CA PRO A 7 17.95 9.20 21.63
C PRO A 7 19.42 8.85 21.86
N GLU A 8 19.83 8.69 23.12
CA GLU A 8 21.21 8.39 23.48
C GLU A 8 21.72 7.10 22.83
N ALA A 9 20.88 6.06 22.78
CA ALA A 9 21.21 4.79 22.11
C ALA A 9 21.54 4.98 20.62
N VAL A 10 20.78 5.84 19.90
CA VAL A 10 21.01 6.13 18.48
C VAL A 10 22.34 6.90 18.31
N LEU A 11 22.61 7.86 19.18
CA LEU A 11 23.85 8.62 19.13
C LEU A 11 25.06 7.73 19.40
N THR A 12 24.97 6.83 20.38
CA THR A 12 26.00 5.85 20.70
C THR A 12 26.27 4.93 19.50
N ALA A 13 25.21 4.33 18.93
CA ALA A 13 25.33 3.48 17.75
C ALA A 13 25.95 4.21 16.55
N ALA A 14 25.64 5.50 16.37
CA ALA A 14 26.21 6.30 15.29
C ALA A 14 27.72 6.56 15.49
N HIS A 15 28.17 6.84 16.71
CA HIS A 15 29.61 6.99 17.03
C HIS A 15 30.36 5.67 16.89
N ASP A 16 29.78 4.55 17.36
CA ASP A 16 30.39 3.23 17.22
C ASP A 16 30.50 2.82 15.76
N ARG A 17 29.48 3.14 14.94
CA ARG A 17 29.52 2.93 13.49
C ARG A 17 30.63 3.77 12.83
N ALA A 18 30.81 5.02 13.22
CA ALA A 18 31.89 5.86 12.68
C ALA A 18 33.26 5.25 13.01
N ARG A 19 33.43 4.71 14.23
CA ARG A 19 34.65 4.01 14.65
C ARG A 19 34.88 2.74 13.85
N ALA A 20 33.87 1.87 13.71
CA ALA A 20 33.94 0.65 12.93
C ALA A 20 34.37 0.92 11.47
N ARG A 21 33.84 2.00 10.86
CA ARG A 21 34.25 2.44 9.51
C ARG A 21 35.72 2.88 9.45
N ALA A 22 36.20 3.62 10.46
CA ALA A 22 37.59 4.01 10.53
C ALA A 22 38.55 2.81 10.65
N GLU A 23 38.10 1.77 11.37
CA GLU A 23 38.81 0.50 11.55
C GLU A 23 38.58 -0.49 10.38
N ARG A 24 37.73 -0.12 9.38
CA ARG A 24 37.33 -0.91 8.23
C ARG A 24 36.57 -2.21 8.58
N ASP A 25 35.94 -2.25 9.76
CA ASP A 25 34.98 -3.30 10.13
C ASP A 25 33.59 -3.00 9.51
N TRP A 26 33.46 -3.35 8.22
CA TRP A 26 32.25 -3.08 7.47
C TRP A 26 31.04 -3.87 7.99
N ALA A 27 31.28 -5.10 8.49
CA ALA A 27 30.20 -5.94 9.02
C ALA A 27 29.58 -5.34 10.27
N LEU A 28 30.40 -4.79 11.17
CA LEU A 28 29.92 -4.07 12.36
C LEU A 28 29.24 -2.75 11.95
N ALA A 29 29.83 -2.01 11.02
CA ALA A 29 29.26 -0.75 10.55
C ALA A 29 27.88 -0.91 9.93
N ASP A 30 27.65 -1.99 9.16
CA ASP A 30 26.34 -2.28 8.54
C ASP A 30 25.30 -2.73 9.57
N ARG A 31 25.67 -3.53 10.59
CA ARG A 31 24.78 -3.88 11.70
C ARG A 31 24.32 -2.64 12.47
N LEU A 32 25.28 -1.78 12.85
CA LEU A 32 24.97 -0.54 13.59
C LEU A 32 24.12 0.42 12.76
N ARG A 33 24.31 0.46 11.44
CA ARG A 33 23.43 1.20 10.53
C ARG A 33 22.01 0.65 10.60
N SER A 34 21.84 -0.66 10.53
CA SER A 34 20.52 -1.31 10.63
C SER A 34 19.85 -1.04 11.98
N GLU A 35 20.62 -1.02 13.07
CA GLU A 35 20.11 -0.66 14.41
C GLU A 35 19.63 0.80 14.47
N ILE A 36 20.39 1.74 13.88
CA ILE A 36 19.99 3.16 13.77
C ILE A 36 18.73 3.30 12.94
N GLU A 37 18.64 2.60 11.79
CA GLU A 37 17.47 2.62 10.91
C GLU A 37 16.25 2.00 11.60
N ALA A 38 16.42 0.89 12.33
CA ALA A 38 15.35 0.26 13.12
C ALA A 38 14.85 1.16 14.26
N ALA A 39 15.74 2.00 14.82
CA ALA A 39 15.37 3.01 15.79
C ALA A 39 14.66 4.24 15.18
N GLY A 40 14.40 4.24 13.86
CA GLY A 40 13.70 5.31 13.15
C GLY A 40 14.58 6.51 12.80
N TRP A 41 15.88 6.30 12.63
CA TRP A 41 16.83 7.35 12.27
C TRP A 41 17.59 7.01 10.99
N THR A 42 17.94 8.02 10.23
CA THR A 42 18.82 7.91 9.06
C THR A 42 20.18 8.51 9.39
N ILE A 43 21.24 7.78 9.06
CA ILE A 43 22.62 8.24 9.20
C ILE A 43 23.24 8.49 7.83
N VAL A 44 23.79 9.68 7.64
CA VAL A 44 24.49 10.09 6.41
C VAL A 44 25.93 10.46 6.77
N ASP A 45 26.90 9.80 6.10
CA ASP A 45 28.31 10.07 6.30
C ASP A 45 28.70 11.44 5.70
N ARG A 46 29.51 12.19 6.43
CA ARG A 46 30.11 13.47 6.01
C ARG A 46 31.62 13.43 6.22
N GLY A 47 32.31 12.69 5.36
CA GLY A 47 33.75 12.43 5.53
C GLY A 47 34.01 11.56 6.74
N THR A 48 34.70 12.08 7.77
CA THR A 48 34.96 11.40 9.05
C THR A 48 33.84 11.58 10.08
N ASP A 49 32.85 12.43 9.78
CA ASP A 49 31.72 12.75 10.63
C ASP A 49 30.42 12.16 10.05
N PHE A 50 29.30 12.33 10.75
CA PHE A 50 27.99 11.88 10.31
C PHE A 50 26.91 12.91 10.64
N ALA A 51 25.77 12.80 9.94
CA ALA A 51 24.55 13.51 10.28
C ALA A 51 23.44 12.50 10.57
N LEU A 52 22.68 12.73 11.64
CA LEU A 52 21.49 11.96 11.99
C LEU A 52 20.24 12.81 11.73
N SER A 53 19.24 12.19 11.13
CA SER A 53 17.90 12.75 10.97
C SER A 53 16.84 11.67 11.23
N PRO A 54 15.64 12.04 11.71
CA PRO A 54 14.54 11.08 11.75
C PRO A 54 14.31 10.48 10.36
N SER A 55 14.05 9.17 10.31
CA SER A 55 13.78 8.47 9.04
C SER A 55 12.36 8.73 8.53
N ALA A 56 11.49 9.24 9.38
CA ALA A 56 10.12 9.62 9.09
C ALA A 56 9.80 10.98 9.74
N PRO A 57 8.81 11.71 9.19
CA PRO A 57 8.25 12.88 9.85
C PRO A 57 7.73 12.54 11.26
N PRO A 58 7.63 13.52 12.17
CA PRO A 58 7.02 13.29 13.48
C PRO A 58 5.51 13.09 13.36
N ASP A 59 4.93 12.35 14.30
CA ASP A 59 3.49 12.42 14.54
C ASP A 59 3.13 13.81 15.09
N VAL A 60 1.99 14.34 14.66
CA VAL A 60 1.47 15.65 15.11
C VAL A 60 0.12 15.43 15.76
N ASP A 61 0.04 15.71 17.06
CA ASP A 61 -1.21 15.69 17.81
C ASP A 61 -1.90 17.07 17.70
N GLU A 62 -3.08 17.09 17.04
CA GLU A 62 -3.92 18.27 16.90
C GLU A 62 -5.08 18.30 17.94
N GLY A 63 -5.05 17.41 18.93
CA GLY A 63 -6.05 17.26 19.99
C GLY A 63 -7.28 16.49 19.53
N ALA A 64 -7.96 16.90 18.47
CA ALA A 64 -9.11 16.18 17.90
C ALA A 64 -8.69 14.98 17.05
N ARG A 65 -7.46 14.98 16.53
CA ARG A 65 -6.89 13.92 15.69
C ARG A 65 -5.38 13.88 15.80
N VAL A 66 -4.80 12.71 15.46
CA VAL A 66 -3.36 12.56 15.27
C VAL A 66 -3.07 12.47 13.77
N ARG A 67 -2.07 13.23 13.31
CA ARG A 67 -1.47 13.08 11.99
C ARG A 67 -0.21 12.23 12.13
N TYR A 68 -0.20 11.08 11.50
CA TYR A 68 0.88 10.11 11.65
C TYR A 68 2.06 10.39 10.71
N GLY A 69 3.29 10.36 11.24
CA GLY A 69 4.52 10.55 10.46
C GLY A 69 5.05 9.27 9.82
N ALA A 70 4.51 8.11 10.20
CA ALA A 70 4.87 6.82 9.63
C ALA A 70 3.69 5.83 9.71
N SER A 71 3.61 4.92 8.75
CA SER A 71 2.57 3.88 8.73
C SER A 71 2.60 2.99 9.97
N ARG A 72 3.80 2.66 10.46
CA ARG A 72 4.00 1.83 11.65
C ARG A 72 3.46 2.43 12.94
N ASN A 73 3.30 3.77 13.00
CA ASN A 73 2.79 4.47 14.17
C ASN A 73 1.26 4.41 14.27
N VAL A 74 0.58 4.09 13.15
CA VAL A 74 -0.87 3.91 13.13
C VAL A 74 -1.23 2.60 13.84
N PRO A 75 -2.13 2.61 14.85
CA PRO A 75 -2.57 1.39 15.53
C PRO A 75 -3.13 0.38 14.54
N ALA A 76 -2.61 -0.85 14.55
CA ALA A 76 -3.09 -1.91 13.68
C ALA A 76 -4.26 -2.65 14.32
N ARG A 77 -5.23 -3.09 13.49
CA ARG A 77 -6.37 -3.90 13.92
C ARG A 77 -6.22 -5.39 13.62
N PHE A 78 -5.02 -5.85 13.24
CA PHE A 78 -4.83 -7.24 12.82
C PHE A 78 -5.22 -8.28 13.88
N GLU A 79 -5.04 -7.96 15.16
CA GLU A 79 -5.40 -8.83 16.29
C GLU A 79 -6.87 -8.64 16.73
N GLU A 80 -7.57 -7.62 16.20
CA GLU A 80 -8.98 -7.42 16.53
C GLU A 80 -9.86 -8.41 15.75
N PRO A 81 -11.00 -8.84 16.32
CA PRO A 81 -11.96 -9.66 15.62
C PRO A 81 -12.40 -8.98 14.31
N VAL A 82 -12.56 -9.76 13.25
CA VAL A 82 -13.11 -9.27 11.98
C VAL A 82 -14.56 -8.83 12.16
N THR A 83 -14.91 -7.70 11.54
CA THR A 83 -16.27 -7.17 11.54
C THR A 83 -16.71 -6.82 10.13
N GLY A 84 -17.97 -7.06 9.84
CA GLY A 84 -18.53 -6.74 8.52
C GLY A 84 -18.11 -7.67 7.40
N LEU A 85 -18.29 -7.20 6.17
CA LEU A 85 -18.08 -7.96 4.92
C LEU A 85 -16.69 -7.71 4.34
N ALA A 86 -16.31 -6.43 4.23
CA ALA A 86 -15.05 -5.99 3.66
C ALA A 86 -14.69 -4.58 4.17
N THR A 87 -13.41 -4.21 4.04
CA THR A 87 -12.97 -2.83 4.19
C THR A 87 -12.38 -2.33 2.87
N VAL A 88 -12.97 -1.26 2.34
CA VAL A 88 -12.44 -0.54 1.18
C VAL A 88 -11.43 0.50 1.64
N VAL A 89 -10.25 0.51 1.06
CA VAL A 89 -9.17 1.46 1.35
C VAL A 89 -9.00 2.41 0.16
N LEU A 90 -9.05 3.70 0.41
CA LEU A 90 -8.82 4.78 -0.53
C LEU A 90 -7.65 5.65 -0.06
N VAL A 91 -6.75 6.00 -0.95
CA VAL A 91 -5.68 6.97 -0.67
C VAL A 91 -6.04 8.31 -1.30
N ALA A 92 -6.26 9.33 -0.47
CA ALA A 92 -6.63 10.66 -0.89
C ALA A 92 -5.43 11.61 -0.84
N THR A 93 -5.13 12.27 -1.95
CA THR A 93 -4.01 13.20 -2.10
C THR A 93 -4.45 14.61 -2.50
N ASP A 94 -4.83 14.82 -3.77
CA ASP A 94 -4.94 16.17 -4.36
C ASP A 94 -6.27 16.47 -5.09
N TRP A 95 -7.14 15.47 -5.32
CA TRP A 95 -8.32 15.62 -6.17
C TRP A 95 -9.62 15.29 -5.42
N PRO A 96 -10.27 16.29 -4.77
CA PRO A 96 -11.49 16.08 -3.98
C PRO A 96 -12.62 15.44 -4.78
N GLU A 97 -12.81 15.87 -6.03
CA GLU A 97 -13.92 15.41 -6.87
C GLU A 97 -13.82 13.92 -7.19
N ASP A 98 -12.58 13.38 -7.31
CA ASP A 98 -12.37 11.96 -7.54
C ASP A 98 -12.73 11.15 -6.30
N LEU A 99 -12.31 11.61 -5.12
CA LEU A 99 -12.67 10.98 -3.85
C LEU A 99 -14.19 11.07 -3.57
N GLU A 100 -14.80 12.23 -3.79
CA GLU A 100 -16.24 12.44 -3.61
C GLU A 100 -17.05 11.50 -4.51
N ARG A 101 -16.66 11.36 -5.78
CA ARG A 101 -17.30 10.44 -6.74
C ARG A 101 -17.18 9.00 -6.29
N ALA A 102 -15.98 8.55 -5.89
CA ALA A 102 -15.74 7.19 -5.39
C ALA A 102 -16.59 6.90 -4.14
N LEU A 103 -16.63 7.84 -3.18
CA LEU A 103 -17.41 7.69 -1.95
C LEU A 103 -18.93 7.74 -2.22
N ALA A 104 -19.40 8.57 -3.13
CA ALA A 104 -20.81 8.61 -3.53
C ALA A 104 -21.25 7.28 -4.15
N GLY A 105 -20.42 6.70 -5.03
CA GLY A 105 -20.65 5.36 -5.58
C GLY A 105 -20.66 4.28 -4.51
N LEU A 106 -19.73 4.31 -3.57
CA LEU A 106 -19.71 3.37 -2.43
C LEU A 106 -20.96 3.49 -1.56
N ARG A 107 -21.39 4.71 -1.20
CA ARG A 107 -22.64 4.92 -0.43
C ARG A 107 -23.87 4.36 -1.13
N SER A 108 -23.91 4.49 -2.44
CA SER A 108 -25.07 4.06 -3.24
C SER A 108 -25.12 2.55 -3.49
N HIS A 109 -23.97 1.88 -3.54
CA HIS A 109 -23.89 0.55 -4.12
C HIS A 109 -23.14 -0.48 -3.27
N ALA A 110 -22.35 -0.06 -2.25
CA ALA A 110 -21.67 -1.02 -1.42
C ALA A 110 -22.67 -1.81 -0.55
N PRO A 111 -22.49 -3.13 -0.40
CA PRO A 111 -23.31 -3.93 0.50
C PRO A 111 -23.26 -3.42 1.94
N ALA A 112 -24.32 -3.66 2.69
CA ALA A 112 -24.32 -3.42 4.12
C ALA A 112 -23.13 -4.13 4.79
N ALA A 113 -22.62 -3.54 5.88
CA ALA A 113 -21.43 -4.03 6.59
C ALA A 113 -20.11 -3.94 5.77
N THR A 114 -20.06 -3.12 4.72
CA THR A 114 -18.82 -2.62 4.12
C THR A 114 -18.35 -1.38 4.90
N SER A 115 -17.09 -1.36 5.30
CA SER A 115 -16.45 -0.17 5.87
C SER A 115 -15.47 0.47 4.89
N VAL A 116 -15.15 1.74 5.11
CA VAL A 116 -14.19 2.48 4.29
C VAL A 116 -13.11 3.10 5.18
N VAL A 117 -11.87 2.98 4.77
CA VAL A 117 -10.74 3.73 5.33
C VAL A 117 -10.20 4.66 4.25
N VAL A 118 -10.28 5.95 4.50
CA VAL A 118 -9.66 6.97 3.66
C VAL A 118 -8.36 7.41 4.31
N VAL A 119 -7.25 7.28 3.59
CA VAL A 119 -5.94 7.73 4.06
C VAL A 119 -5.62 9.08 3.41
N ALA A 120 -5.57 10.13 4.22
CA ALA A 120 -5.22 11.48 3.83
C ALA A 120 -3.69 11.63 3.81
N ASP A 121 -3.04 11.22 2.71
CA ASP A 121 -1.58 11.17 2.58
C ASP A 121 -0.98 12.51 2.15
N GLY A 122 -0.79 13.42 3.11
CA GLY A 122 -0.30 14.77 2.86
C GLY A 122 -1.16 15.49 1.81
N PRO A 123 -2.48 15.57 1.99
CA PRO A 123 -3.40 16.08 0.98
C PRO A 123 -3.15 17.55 0.68
N SER A 124 -3.54 18.01 -0.52
CA SER A 124 -3.63 19.43 -0.82
C SER A 124 -4.61 20.14 0.11
N GLU A 125 -4.53 21.46 0.19
CA GLU A 125 -5.47 22.26 1.03
C GLU A 125 -6.93 21.99 0.66
N GLN A 126 -7.25 21.96 -0.64
CA GLN A 126 -8.61 21.66 -1.12
C GLN A 126 -9.06 20.26 -0.69
N GLN A 127 -8.20 19.25 -0.84
CA GLN A 127 -8.50 17.88 -0.41
C GLN A 127 -8.67 17.81 1.11
N GLY A 128 -7.86 18.55 1.87
CA GLY A 128 -7.96 18.63 3.33
C GLY A 128 -9.32 19.17 3.77
N VAL A 129 -9.78 20.28 3.17
CA VAL A 129 -11.10 20.86 3.44
C VAL A 129 -12.24 19.88 3.12
N ALA A 130 -12.17 19.20 1.97
CA ALA A 130 -13.18 18.21 1.58
C ALA A 130 -13.23 17.03 2.58
N LEU A 131 -12.08 16.54 3.01
CA LEU A 131 -11.98 15.47 4.00
C LEU A 131 -12.51 15.89 5.39
N GLU A 132 -12.26 17.12 5.81
CA GLU A 132 -12.80 17.66 7.06
C GLU A 132 -14.33 17.74 7.01
N ALA A 133 -14.89 18.15 5.87
CA ALA A 133 -16.34 18.19 5.67
C ALA A 133 -16.97 16.79 5.73
N LEU A 134 -16.28 15.75 5.24
CA LEU A 134 -16.73 14.35 5.33
C LEU A 134 -16.74 13.84 6.78
N GLY A 135 -15.74 14.24 7.59
CA GLY A 135 -15.62 13.82 9.00
C GLY A 135 -16.65 14.45 9.94
N VAL A 136 -17.30 15.55 9.53
CA VAL A 136 -18.33 16.24 10.33
C VAL A 136 -19.75 15.67 10.10
N GLY A 137 -19.93 14.87 9.06
CA GLY A 137 -21.19 14.19 8.77
C GLY A 137 -21.47 13.06 9.75
N GLU A 138 -21.92 13.36 10.97
CA GLU A 138 -22.51 12.36 11.86
C GLU A 138 -23.76 11.77 11.18
N GLY A 139 -23.73 10.47 10.91
CA GLY A 139 -24.97 9.72 10.72
C GLY A 139 -25.27 9.17 9.35
N ASP A 140 -24.29 8.86 8.50
CA ASP A 140 -24.54 7.90 7.45
C ASP A 140 -24.46 6.47 8.03
N GLU A 141 -25.61 6.00 8.58
CA GLU A 141 -25.73 4.62 9.08
C GLU A 141 -25.45 3.57 7.97
N ALA A 142 -25.41 4.01 6.70
CA ALA A 142 -25.27 3.13 5.56
C ALA A 142 -23.79 2.80 5.24
N LEU A 143 -22.83 3.69 5.46
CA LEU A 143 -21.42 3.46 5.14
C LEU A 143 -20.50 4.09 6.18
N ARG A 144 -19.84 3.25 6.99
CA ARG A 144 -18.87 3.74 7.98
C ARG A 144 -17.55 4.13 7.30
N VAL A 145 -17.16 5.40 7.44
CA VAL A 145 -15.91 5.95 6.89
C VAL A 145 -15.00 6.38 8.03
N GLU A 146 -13.78 5.83 8.07
CA GLU A 146 -12.69 6.28 8.94
C GLU A 146 -11.69 7.08 8.11
N ILE A 147 -11.27 8.26 8.57
CA ILE A 147 -10.24 9.08 7.93
C ILE A 147 -8.98 9.04 8.78
N VAL A 148 -7.87 8.58 8.20
CA VAL A 148 -6.55 8.56 8.85
C VAL A 148 -5.64 9.58 8.17
N TRP A 149 -5.08 10.48 8.96
CA TRP A 149 -4.27 11.59 8.46
C TRP A 149 -2.78 11.31 8.63
N THR A 150 -1.99 11.72 7.64
CA THR A 150 -0.54 11.75 7.76
C THR A 150 -0.04 13.17 8.02
N SER A 151 1.11 13.31 8.69
CA SER A 151 1.70 14.62 8.97
C SER A 151 2.36 15.25 7.73
N GLU A 152 2.83 14.41 6.82
CA GLU A 152 3.38 14.77 5.51
C GLU A 152 2.99 13.70 4.49
N ARG A 153 3.28 13.91 3.20
CA ARG A 153 3.09 12.90 2.17
C ARG A 153 4.12 11.77 2.34
N LEU A 154 3.67 10.62 2.84
CA LEU A 154 4.51 9.45 3.10
C LEU A 154 4.80 8.65 1.83
N GLY A 155 3.89 8.70 0.86
CA GLY A 155 3.94 7.98 -0.41
C GLY A 155 2.99 6.79 -0.44
N HIS A 156 2.73 6.31 -1.65
CA HIS A 156 1.59 5.43 -1.92
C HIS A 156 1.59 4.13 -1.10
N ALA A 157 2.73 3.42 -1.04
CA ALA A 157 2.79 2.17 -0.26
C ALA A 157 2.61 2.40 1.25
N ALA A 158 3.19 3.48 1.81
CA ALA A 158 3.02 3.81 3.21
C ALA A 158 1.56 4.17 3.54
N ALA A 159 0.92 4.97 2.67
CA ALA A 159 -0.50 5.29 2.80
C ALA A 159 -1.38 4.04 2.68
N THR A 160 -1.10 3.16 1.72
CA THR A 160 -1.80 1.88 1.58
C THR A 160 -1.62 1.00 2.83
N ASN A 161 -0.41 0.91 3.38
CA ASN A 161 -0.16 0.19 4.64
C ASN A 161 -0.99 0.74 5.80
N ILE A 162 -1.15 2.07 5.89
CA ILE A 162 -2.03 2.69 6.89
C ILE A 162 -3.46 2.18 6.74
N GLY A 163 -4.02 2.21 5.53
CA GLY A 163 -5.36 1.73 5.25
C GLY A 163 -5.54 0.25 5.60
N ILE A 164 -4.58 -0.61 5.22
CA ILE A 164 -4.58 -2.04 5.54
C ILE A 164 -4.52 -2.27 7.06
N ARG A 165 -3.69 -1.53 7.78
CA ARG A 165 -3.60 -1.62 9.26
C ARG A 165 -4.92 -1.28 9.95
N ARG A 166 -5.72 -0.40 9.36
CA ARG A 166 -7.03 0.03 9.89
C ARG A 166 -8.20 -0.81 9.41
N ALA A 167 -7.98 -1.71 8.45
CA ALA A 167 -9.02 -2.58 7.95
C ALA A 167 -9.57 -3.49 9.07
N GLU A 168 -10.90 -3.59 9.14
CA GLU A 168 -11.61 -4.42 10.13
C GLU A 168 -12.34 -5.59 9.49
N GLY A 169 -12.67 -5.49 8.20
CA GLY A 169 -13.30 -6.58 7.46
C GLY A 169 -12.34 -7.75 7.17
N PRO A 170 -12.87 -8.95 6.92
CA PRO A 170 -12.07 -10.13 6.55
C PRO A 170 -11.36 -9.96 5.20
N VAL A 171 -11.92 -9.15 4.32
CA VAL A 171 -11.37 -8.81 3.01
C VAL A 171 -11.02 -7.33 2.97
N VAL A 172 -9.83 -7.03 2.48
CA VAL A 172 -9.36 -5.67 2.18
C VAL A 172 -9.47 -5.44 0.69
N ILE A 173 -10.06 -4.32 0.30
CA ILE A 173 -10.21 -3.91 -1.10
C ILE A 173 -9.51 -2.56 -1.26
N LEU A 174 -8.38 -2.55 -1.96
CA LEU A 174 -7.75 -1.31 -2.40
C LEU A 174 -8.52 -0.79 -3.60
N LEU A 175 -9.02 0.43 -3.54
CA LEU A 175 -9.78 1.09 -4.60
C LEU A 175 -9.09 2.40 -4.98
N ASP A 176 -8.74 2.54 -6.26
CA ASP A 176 -8.22 3.81 -6.78
C ASP A 176 -9.33 4.85 -6.90
N THR A 177 -9.06 6.10 -6.52
CA THR A 177 -10.05 7.19 -6.55
C THR A 177 -10.48 7.58 -7.96
N SER A 178 -9.78 7.13 -9.01
CA SER A 178 -10.22 7.28 -10.39
C SER A 178 -11.37 6.33 -10.79
N LEU A 179 -11.77 5.43 -9.90
CA LEU A 179 -12.90 4.54 -10.12
C LEU A 179 -14.18 5.08 -9.49
N GLU A 180 -15.29 4.91 -10.22
CA GLU A 180 -16.63 5.18 -9.76
C GLU A 180 -17.42 3.88 -9.65
N PRO A 181 -17.82 3.44 -8.45
CA PRO A 181 -18.74 2.34 -8.28
C PRO A 181 -20.13 2.68 -8.83
N THR A 182 -20.64 1.83 -9.73
CA THR A 182 -21.98 1.96 -10.35
C THR A 182 -22.89 0.77 -10.02
N GLY A 183 -22.44 -0.12 -9.15
CA GLY A 183 -23.14 -1.29 -8.64
C GLY A 183 -22.30 -2.00 -7.57
N ASP A 184 -22.81 -3.12 -7.06
CA ASP A 184 -22.10 -3.93 -6.07
C ASP A 184 -20.92 -4.67 -6.70
N PHE A 185 -19.73 -4.11 -6.55
CA PHE A 185 -18.46 -4.75 -6.94
C PHE A 185 -17.80 -5.49 -5.76
N VAL A 186 -18.24 -5.25 -4.53
CA VAL A 186 -17.65 -5.82 -3.30
C VAL A 186 -17.98 -7.29 -3.17
N THR A 187 -19.25 -7.66 -3.30
CA THR A 187 -19.72 -9.05 -3.12
C THR A 187 -19.01 -10.04 -4.06
N PRO A 188 -18.84 -9.77 -5.37
CA PRO A 188 -18.09 -10.68 -6.24
C PRO A 188 -16.64 -10.90 -5.82
N LEU A 189 -15.95 -9.83 -5.35
CA LEU A 189 -14.57 -9.91 -4.86
C LEU A 189 -14.47 -10.76 -3.60
N VAL A 190 -15.36 -10.52 -2.64
CA VAL A 190 -15.41 -11.29 -1.39
C VAL A 190 -15.67 -12.76 -1.65
N ARG A 191 -16.69 -13.09 -2.46
CA ARG A 191 -17.02 -14.49 -2.79
C ARG A 191 -15.90 -15.22 -3.53
N ALA A 192 -15.18 -14.53 -4.42
CA ALA A 192 -14.05 -15.16 -5.11
C ALA A 192 -12.95 -15.58 -4.11
N LEU A 193 -12.74 -14.81 -3.04
CA LEU A 193 -11.77 -15.11 -2.00
C LEU A 193 -12.23 -16.20 -1.01
N ASP A 194 -13.42 -16.78 -1.15
CA ASP A 194 -13.80 -18.02 -0.44
C ASP A 194 -12.93 -19.20 -0.93
N ASP A 195 -12.41 -19.16 -2.17
CA ASP A 195 -11.40 -20.09 -2.66
C ASP A 195 -10.01 -19.74 -2.09
N GLU A 196 -9.52 -20.55 -1.14
CA GLU A 196 -8.22 -20.35 -0.49
C GLU A 196 -7.04 -20.42 -1.47
N ALA A 197 -7.19 -21.04 -2.62
CA ALA A 197 -6.18 -21.07 -3.68
C ALA A 197 -6.00 -19.70 -4.37
N LEU A 198 -6.94 -18.76 -4.18
CA LEU A 198 -6.81 -17.40 -4.67
C LEU A 198 -6.14 -16.52 -3.60
N ALA A 199 -5.13 -15.78 -4.01
CA ALA A 199 -4.41 -14.82 -3.16
C ALA A 199 -4.94 -13.40 -3.32
N VAL A 200 -5.27 -13.02 -4.56
CA VAL A 200 -5.69 -11.68 -4.93
C VAL A 200 -6.64 -11.73 -6.10
N VAL A 201 -7.66 -10.89 -6.07
CA VAL A 201 -8.66 -10.77 -7.14
C VAL A 201 -8.92 -9.30 -7.47
N GLY A 202 -9.41 -9.00 -8.68
CA GLY A 202 -9.75 -7.64 -9.08
C GLY A 202 -10.41 -7.57 -10.45
N GLY A 203 -10.71 -6.33 -10.91
CA GLY A 203 -11.44 -6.11 -12.17
C GLY A 203 -10.53 -6.04 -13.41
N TRP A 204 -9.25 -5.77 -13.23
CA TRP A 204 -8.25 -5.69 -14.30
C TRP A 204 -7.04 -6.52 -13.93
N GLY A 205 -6.48 -7.20 -14.92
CA GLY A 205 -5.35 -8.10 -14.69
C GLY A 205 -4.41 -8.12 -15.88
N ILE A 206 -3.18 -8.51 -15.61
CA ILE A 206 -2.09 -8.55 -16.57
C ILE A 206 -1.36 -9.88 -16.50
N THR A 207 -0.79 -10.29 -17.64
CA THR A 207 0.05 -11.48 -17.76
C THR A 207 1.43 -11.13 -18.31
N SER A 208 2.38 -12.02 -18.10
CA SER A 208 3.76 -11.91 -18.57
C SER A 208 4.33 -13.28 -18.90
N THR A 209 5.29 -13.33 -19.79
CA THR A 209 6.08 -14.53 -20.08
C THR A 209 7.46 -14.50 -19.43
N ASP A 210 7.90 -13.35 -18.94
CA ASP A 210 9.29 -13.12 -18.50
C ASP A 210 9.43 -12.27 -17.23
N LEU A 211 8.32 -11.80 -16.62
CA LEU A 211 8.26 -10.82 -15.54
C LEU A 211 8.82 -9.43 -15.91
N ARG A 212 9.06 -9.16 -17.17
CA ARG A 212 9.62 -7.90 -17.65
C ARG A 212 8.65 -7.10 -18.51
N THR A 213 7.88 -7.81 -19.32
CA THR A 213 6.84 -7.22 -20.16
C THR A 213 5.50 -7.77 -19.70
N PHE A 214 4.58 -6.87 -19.37
CA PHE A 214 3.23 -7.21 -18.95
C PHE A 214 2.23 -6.70 -19.97
N GLU A 215 1.23 -7.51 -20.26
CA GLU A 215 0.16 -7.23 -21.21
C GLU A 215 -1.19 -7.43 -20.52
N ASP A 216 -2.21 -6.66 -20.96
CA ASP A 216 -3.57 -6.80 -20.46
C ASP A 216 -4.07 -8.23 -20.72
N ALA A 217 -4.69 -8.83 -19.73
CA ALA A 217 -5.22 -10.19 -19.82
C ALA A 217 -6.75 -10.20 -19.78
N PRO A 218 -7.40 -11.18 -20.42
CA PRO A 218 -8.84 -11.39 -20.29
C PRO A 218 -9.22 -11.80 -18.86
N ALA A 219 -10.52 -11.92 -18.58
CA ALA A 219 -11.01 -12.49 -17.33
C ALA A 219 -10.49 -13.94 -17.13
N GLY A 220 -10.23 -14.30 -15.88
CA GLY A 220 -9.65 -15.58 -15.50
C GLY A 220 -8.33 -15.42 -14.75
N GLU A 221 -7.51 -16.47 -14.76
CA GLU A 221 -6.22 -16.47 -14.06
C GLU A 221 -5.22 -15.53 -14.74
N VAL A 222 -4.53 -14.71 -13.92
CA VAL A 222 -3.59 -13.67 -14.36
C VAL A 222 -2.32 -13.68 -13.49
N ASP A 223 -1.26 -13.00 -13.93
CA ASP A 223 -0.03 -12.90 -13.17
C ASP A 223 -0.10 -11.84 -12.08
N ALA A 224 -0.80 -10.75 -12.33
CA ALA A 224 -1.05 -9.72 -11.34
C ALA A 224 -2.39 -9.01 -11.60
N ILE A 225 -2.94 -8.44 -10.55
CA ILE A 225 -4.12 -7.56 -10.60
C ILE A 225 -3.64 -6.12 -10.65
N GLU A 226 -4.20 -5.32 -11.55
CA GLU A 226 -3.88 -3.90 -11.65
C GLU A 226 -4.45 -3.10 -10.48
N GLY A 227 -3.73 -2.05 -10.10
CA GLY A 227 -3.98 -1.23 -8.92
C GLY A 227 -5.27 -0.40 -8.92
N TYR A 228 -6.10 -0.51 -9.96
CA TYR A 228 -7.42 0.10 -9.97
C TYR A 228 -8.33 -0.47 -8.88
N VAL A 229 -8.42 -1.79 -8.80
CA VAL A 229 -9.10 -2.50 -7.70
C VAL A 229 -8.42 -3.83 -7.41
N GLN A 230 -7.92 -4.00 -6.19
CA GLN A 230 -7.33 -5.24 -5.70
C GLN A 230 -7.99 -5.66 -4.40
N ALA A 231 -8.45 -6.90 -4.32
CA ALA A 231 -9.00 -7.49 -3.10
C ALA A 231 -8.19 -8.70 -2.66
N PHE A 232 -7.95 -8.80 -1.35
CA PHE A 232 -7.21 -9.89 -0.71
C PHE A 232 -7.66 -10.05 0.75
N ARG A 233 -7.31 -11.16 1.38
CA ARG A 233 -7.67 -11.38 2.79
C ARG A 233 -6.84 -10.50 3.72
N ARG A 234 -7.47 -9.99 4.77
CA ARG A 234 -6.77 -9.24 5.84
C ARG A 234 -5.69 -10.10 6.50
N THR A 235 -5.93 -11.40 6.67
CA THR A 235 -4.96 -12.35 7.21
C THR A 235 -3.72 -12.48 6.35
N ASP A 236 -3.86 -12.47 5.02
CA ASP A 236 -2.73 -12.51 4.09
C ASP A 236 -1.90 -11.21 4.19
N ALA A 237 -2.57 -10.06 4.32
CA ALA A 237 -1.87 -8.79 4.51
C ALA A 237 -1.12 -8.73 5.85
N ALA A 238 -1.66 -9.32 6.90
CA ALA A 238 -0.97 -9.43 8.19
C ALA A 238 0.23 -10.38 8.12
N ALA A 239 0.12 -11.49 7.37
CA ALA A 239 1.17 -12.51 7.28
C ALA A 239 2.32 -12.10 6.33
N TYR A 240 1.99 -11.48 5.18
CA TYR A 240 2.96 -11.22 4.10
C TYR A 240 3.33 -9.75 3.92
N GLY A 241 2.60 -8.86 4.58
CA GLY A 241 2.88 -7.42 4.59
C GLY A 241 4.01 -7.04 5.57
N PRO A 242 4.28 -5.75 5.71
CA PRO A 242 3.69 -4.63 4.97
C PRO A 242 4.17 -4.54 3.51
N LEU A 243 3.46 -3.74 2.70
CA LEU A 243 3.96 -3.35 1.38
C LEU A 243 5.29 -2.59 1.56
N ASP A 244 6.20 -2.76 0.59
CA ASP A 244 7.50 -2.09 0.61
C ASP A 244 7.34 -0.57 0.41
N GLU A 245 7.54 0.22 1.47
CA GLU A 245 7.33 1.67 1.48
C GLU A 245 8.34 2.45 0.62
N ARG A 246 9.32 1.78 0.05
CA ARG A 246 10.16 2.36 -1.00
C ARG A 246 9.39 2.62 -2.30
N PHE A 247 8.20 2.00 -2.49
CA PHE A 247 7.25 2.35 -3.55
C PHE A 247 6.47 3.61 -3.18
N ARG A 248 7.14 4.75 -3.24
CA ARG A 248 6.48 6.05 -2.97
C ARG A 248 5.52 6.47 -4.07
N PHE A 249 5.76 6.03 -5.29
CA PHE A 249 4.89 6.18 -6.44
C PHE A 249 4.09 4.89 -6.67
N TYR A 250 2.82 5.01 -7.02
CA TYR A 250 1.89 3.87 -7.07
C TYR A 250 2.22 2.83 -8.16
N ARG A 251 2.77 3.26 -9.29
CA ARG A 251 3.02 2.40 -10.46
C ARG A 251 3.87 1.19 -10.10
N ASN A 252 3.46 0.00 -10.53
CA ASN A 252 4.09 -1.29 -10.31
C ASN A 252 4.04 -1.80 -8.84
N LEU A 253 3.43 -1.05 -7.90
CA LEU A 253 3.19 -1.55 -6.55
C LEU A 253 2.16 -2.67 -6.56
N ASP A 254 1.15 -2.56 -7.40
CA ASP A 254 0.10 -3.51 -7.65
C ASP A 254 0.64 -4.87 -8.13
N ILE A 255 1.57 -4.85 -9.09
CA ILE A 255 2.27 -6.04 -9.57
C ILE A 255 3.07 -6.67 -8.42
N TRP A 256 3.88 -5.85 -7.74
CA TRP A 256 4.71 -6.31 -6.63
C TRP A 256 3.87 -6.96 -5.53
N TRP A 257 2.76 -6.32 -5.15
CA TRP A 257 1.87 -6.82 -4.11
C TRP A 257 1.14 -8.10 -4.53
N SER A 258 0.66 -8.17 -5.76
CA SER A 258 0.08 -9.41 -6.31
C SER A 258 1.07 -10.58 -6.24
N LEU A 259 2.33 -10.36 -6.61
CA LEU A 259 3.36 -11.40 -6.56
C LEU A 259 3.69 -11.79 -5.11
N VAL A 260 3.75 -10.84 -4.17
CA VAL A 260 3.96 -11.13 -2.73
C VAL A 260 2.86 -12.01 -2.18
N LEU A 261 1.60 -11.65 -2.42
CA LEU A 261 0.45 -12.43 -1.94
C LEU A 261 0.39 -13.84 -2.54
N ARG A 262 0.80 -13.99 -3.80
CA ARG A 262 0.81 -15.28 -4.52
C ARG A 262 1.97 -16.17 -4.11
N ASP A 263 3.14 -15.56 -3.86
CA ASP A 263 4.33 -16.26 -3.38
C ASP A 263 4.06 -16.96 -2.04
N GLY A 264 3.30 -16.30 -1.16
CA GLY A 264 2.87 -16.87 0.10
C GLY A 264 4.03 -17.14 1.07
N ALA A 265 3.77 -17.96 2.08
CA ALA A 265 4.80 -18.43 3.00
C ALA A 265 5.78 -19.39 2.29
N GLU A 266 7.01 -19.44 2.79
CA GLU A 266 8.10 -20.30 2.29
C GLU A 266 7.71 -21.79 2.18
N ASP A 267 6.63 -22.22 2.86
CA ASP A 267 6.14 -23.60 2.89
C ASP A 267 5.15 -23.94 1.75
N ASN A 268 4.76 -22.99 0.90
CA ASN A 268 3.85 -23.27 -0.22
C ASN A 268 4.64 -23.78 -1.44
N GLU A 269 4.55 -25.09 -1.72
CA GLU A 269 5.16 -25.70 -2.91
C GLU A 269 4.57 -25.14 -4.23
N VAL A 270 3.32 -24.66 -4.20
CA VAL A 270 2.63 -24.09 -5.37
C VAL A 270 2.14 -22.67 -5.06
N PRO A 271 2.54 -21.67 -5.86
CA PRO A 271 2.06 -20.31 -5.69
C PRO A 271 0.53 -20.23 -5.83
N ARG A 272 -0.11 -19.43 -4.97
CA ARG A 272 -1.55 -19.15 -5.09
C ARG A 272 -1.84 -18.37 -6.37
N ARG A 273 -3.11 -18.26 -6.73
CA ARG A 273 -3.55 -17.65 -7.97
C ARG A 273 -3.99 -16.20 -7.78
N ALA A 274 -3.87 -15.42 -8.85
CA ALA A 274 -4.56 -14.15 -9.02
C ALA A 274 -5.65 -14.33 -10.10
N VAL A 275 -6.82 -13.76 -9.88
CA VAL A 275 -7.93 -13.88 -10.83
C VAL A 275 -8.55 -12.52 -11.13
N ARG A 276 -8.60 -12.20 -12.42
CA ARG A 276 -9.40 -11.10 -12.95
C ARG A 276 -10.86 -11.52 -13.07
N ILE A 277 -11.75 -10.77 -12.41
CA ILE A 277 -13.19 -10.93 -12.50
C ILE A 277 -13.74 -9.95 -13.55
N ASP A 278 -14.56 -10.47 -14.48
CA ASP A 278 -15.17 -9.65 -15.53
C ASP A 278 -16.45 -8.95 -15.07
N GLY A 279 -16.87 -7.94 -15.84
CA GLY A 279 -18.15 -7.27 -15.63
C GLY A 279 -18.30 -6.52 -14.32
N MET A 280 -17.19 -6.10 -13.69
CA MET A 280 -17.24 -5.28 -12.48
C MET A 280 -18.00 -3.98 -12.75
N PRO A 281 -19.01 -3.61 -11.93
CA PRO A 281 -19.75 -2.37 -12.09
C PRO A 281 -18.93 -1.16 -11.58
N LEU A 282 -17.83 -0.89 -12.26
CA LEU A 282 -16.89 0.18 -11.98
C LEU A 282 -16.60 0.95 -13.27
N VAL A 283 -16.74 2.26 -13.24
CA VAL A 283 -16.37 3.16 -14.35
C VAL A 283 -15.00 3.76 -14.07
N ARG A 284 -14.10 3.67 -15.06
CA ARG A 284 -12.76 4.29 -14.99
C ARG A 284 -12.83 5.71 -15.53
N HIS A 285 -12.36 6.64 -14.71
CA HIS A 285 -12.09 8.02 -15.07
C HIS A 285 -10.59 8.26 -15.30
N GLU A 286 -10.25 9.48 -15.63
CA GLU A 286 -8.85 9.88 -15.80
C GLU A 286 -8.06 9.66 -14.49
N HIS A 287 -6.93 8.97 -14.56
CA HIS A 287 -6.02 8.83 -13.42
C HIS A 287 -5.12 10.05 -13.33
N ARG A 288 -5.62 11.11 -12.66
CA ARG A 288 -4.94 12.42 -12.57
C ARG A 288 -3.55 12.33 -11.95
N GLY A 289 -3.31 11.43 -11.01
CA GLY A 289 -1.97 11.17 -10.45
C GLY A 289 -0.94 10.72 -11.48
N TRP A 290 -1.40 10.17 -12.62
CA TRP A 290 -0.56 9.84 -13.76
C TRP A 290 -0.41 11.03 -14.72
N THR A 291 -1.51 11.62 -15.13
CA THR A 291 -1.51 12.66 -16.17
C THR A 291 -0.93 13.98 -15.71
N SER A 292 -0.93 14.26 -14.39
CA SER A 292 -0.35 15.49 -13.83
C SER A 292 1.18 15.51 -13.78
N LEU A 293 1.83 14.36 -13.93
CA LEU A 293 3.30 14.28 -13.89
C LEU A 293 3.90 14.38 -15.30
N PRO A 294 5.07 15.03 -15.47
CA PRO A 294 5.84 14.98 -16.71
C PRO A 294 6.24 13.55 -17.07
N ASP A 295 6.28 13.23 -18.38
CA ASP A 295 6.60 11.89 -18.89
C ASP A 295 7.92 11.34 -18.33
N GLU A 296 8.97 12.16 -18.35
CA GLU A 296 10.29 11.78 -17.83
C GLU A 296 10.27 11.37 -16.35
N GLU A 297 9.49 12.09 -15.54
CA GLU A 297 9.34 11.78 -14.11
C GLU A 297 8.56 10.48 -13.90
N ARG A 298 7.46 10.29 -14.65
CA ARG A 298 6.67 9.04 -14.63
C ARG A 298 7.54 7.84 -14.98
N ASP A 299 8.32 7.95 -16.06
CA ASP A 299 9.20 6.88 -16.54
C ASP A 299 10.28 6.57 -15.50
N ARG A 300 10.91 7.60 -14.93
CA ARG A 300 11.93 7.44 -13.90
C ARG A 300 11.39 6.70 -12.67
N GLN A 301 10.22 7.10 -12.16
CA GLN A 301 9.61 6.50 -10.99
C GLN A 301 9.11 5.08 -11.28
N SER A 302 8.48 4.85 -12.42
CA SER A 302 8.01 3.53 -12.86
C SER A 302 9.18 2.56 -13.00
N LYS A 303 10.26 2.98 -13.67
CA LYS A 303 11.47 2.18 -13.85
C LYS A 303 12.13 1.82 -12.52
N ARG A 304 12.22 2.77 -11.60
CA ARG A 304 12.75 2.53 -10.25
C ARG A 304 11.94 1.47 -9.51
N ASN A 305 10.62 1.53 -9.56
CA ASN A 305 9.74 0.56 -8.94
C ASN A 305 9.82 -0.80 -9.63
N PHE A 306 9.93 -0.81 -10.96
CA PHE A 306 10.06 -2.04 -11.74
C PHE A 306 11.31 -2.83 -11.37
N TYR A 307 12.45 -2.17 -11.18
CA TYR A 307 13.67 -2.88 -10.75
C TYR A 307 13.52 -3.59 -9.41
N ARG A 308 12.71 -3.10 -8.47
CA ARG A 308 12.41 -3.79 -7.21
C ARG A 308 11.67 -5.11 -7.43
N ILE A 309 10.77 -5.15 -8.43
CA ILE A 309 10.10 -6.39 -8.83
C ILE A 309 11.13 -7.39 -9.36
N ILE A 310 11.99 -6.95 -10.26
CA ILE A 310 13.02 -7.81 -10.85
C ILE A 310 14.01 -8.30 -9.80
N ASP A 311 14.45 -7.45 -8.88
CA ASP A 311 15.38 -7.81 -7.81
C ASP A 311 14.81 -8.93 -6.91
N ARG A 312 13.51 -8.91 -6.61
CA ARG A 312 12.88 -9.90 -5.75
C ARG A 312 12.36 -11.11 -6.51
N PHE A 313 11.71 -10.90 -7.64
CA PHE A 313 10.93 -11.92 -8.34
C PHE A 313 11.51 -12.32 -9.70
N GLY A 314 12.59 -11.72 -10.18
CA GLY A 314 13.09 -11.92 -11.54
C GLY A 314 13.48 -13.36 -11.89
N SER A 315 13.76 -14.22 -10.89
CA SER A 315 14.01 -15.65 -11.04
C SER A 315 12.76 -16.54 -10.82
N ARG A 316 11.67 -15.98 -10.27
CA ARG A 316 10.46 -16.70 -9.86
C ARG A 316 9.48 -16.89 -11.02
N ARG A 317 9.94 -17.61 -12.05
CA ARG A 317 9.11 -17.92 -13.23
C ARG A 317 7.94 -18.87 -12.92
N ASP A 318 7.99 -19.59 -11.81
CA ASP A 318 6.92 -20.42 -11.26
C ASP A 318 5.67 -19.61 -10.89
N LEU A 319 5.82 -18.29 -10.66
CA LEU A 319 4.72 -17.37 -10.44
C LEU A 319 3.95 -17.04 -11.72
N LEU A 320 4.50 -17.31 -12.92
CA LEU A 320 3.83 -16.98 -14.17
C LEU A 320 2.81 -18.05 -14.56
N VAL A 321 1.60 -17.59 -14.95
CA VAL A 321 0.52 -18.45 -15.43
C VAL A 321 1.00 -19.33 -16.60
N ALA A 322 1.78 -18.74 -17.52
CA ALA A 322 2.32 -19.45 -18.69
C ALA A 322 3.25 -20.64 -18.34
N ASN A 323 3.76 -20.71 -17.12
CA ASN A 323 4.69 -21.77 -16.69
C ASN A 323 4.04 -22.77 -15.72
N ARG A 324 2.77 -22.63 -15.42
CA ARG A 324 2.06 -23.60 -14.59
C ARG A 324 1.77 -24.87 -15.38
N PRO A 325 1.93 -26.05 -14.76
CA PRO A 325 1.44 -27.27 -15.36
C PRO A 325 -0.07 -27.16 -15.56
N GLU A 326 -0.56 -27.56 -16.75
CA GLU A 326 -1.99 -27.67 -17.01
C GLU A 326 -2.60 -28.58 -15.91
N SER A 327 -3.60 -28.04 -15.21
CA SER A 327 -4.31 -28.81 -14.18
C SER A 327 -4.93 -30.01 -14.86
N ALA A 328 -4.50 -31.22 -14.49
CA ALA A 328 -5.06 -32.47 -14.98
C ALA A 328 -6.49 -32.69 -14.46
#